data_5095f249d04745df7dcc6e027119f69b
#
_entry.id   5095f249d04745df7dcc6e027119f69b
#
_cell.length_a   1.000
_cell.length_b   1.000
_cell.length_c   1.000
_cell.angle_alpha   90.00
_cell.angle_beta   90.00
_cell.angle_gamma   90.00
#
_symmetry.space_group_name_H-M   'P 1'
#
loop_
_entity.id
_entity.type
_entity.pdbx_description
1 polymer ?
#
loop_
_entity_poly.entity_id
_entity_poly.type
_entity_poly.pdbx_seq_one_letter_code
_entity_poly.pdbx_strand_id
1 'polypeptide(L)'
;MSNFAYMSGTGNDFIVSTYTGPTSEIQIISLVADSDYDVDGVIFVESIDSQTVKMHYFNSDGTTAELCVNGVRCTAKYAFDNELTTGSIITVQAPVGNLIATIEDSVVKVSAPTPTYVDKPINIEELSGIKAEIGNPHFLVQVDEVDSFDLESFSKKVVLSNTFLDGVNVEIYQIINDNFIKTRVFERGVGETDAC
;
A
#
# COMPACT_ATOMS: atom_id res chain seq x y z
N MET A 1 12.43 -7.06 -25.64
CA MET A 1 11.82 -5.88 -25.01
C MET A 1 11.07 -6.39 -23.81
N SER A 2 11.45 -5.97 -22.63
CA SER A 2 10.69 -6.30 -21.41
C SER A 2 9.29 -5.69 -21.54
N ASN A 3 8.25 -6.53 -21.55
CA ASN A 3 6.87 -6.06 -21.56
C ASN A 3 6.55 -5.52 -20.16
N PHE A 4 6.58 -4.21 -20.01
CA PHE A 4 6.06 -3.53 -18.84
C PHE A 4 4.57 -3.29 -19.01
N ALA A 5 3.80 -3.54 -17.95
CA ALA A 5 2.41 -3.12 -17.85
C ALA A 5 2.30 -1.96 -16.85
N TYR A 6 1.49 -0.97 -17.19
CA TYR A 6 1.11 0.07 -16.24
C TYR A 6 -0.21 -0.33 -15.59
N MET A 7 -0.23 -0.39 -14.27
CA MET A 7 -1.39 -0.89 -13.51
C MET A 7 -1.69 0.06 -12.35
N SER A 8 -2.98 0.32 -12.14
CA SER A 8 -3.47 1.10 -11.01
C SER A 8 -4.23 0.20 -10.03
N GLY A 9 -3.85 0.25 -8.77
CA GLY A 9 -4.54 -0.44 -7.69
C GLY A 9 -5.11 0.57 -6.70
N THR A 10 -6.37 0.96 -6.85
CA THR A 10 -7.06 1.89 -5.92
C THR A 10 -6.29 3.20 -5.73
N GLY A 11 -5.80 3.80 -6.83
CA GLY A 11 -5.09 5.08 -6.81
C GLY A 11 -3.57 4.97 -6.73
N ASN A 12 -2.99 3.81 -6.38
CA ASN A 12 -1.54 3.60 -6.52
C ASN A 12 -1.20 3.08 -7.91
N ASP A 13 -0.27 3.72 -8.58
CA ASP A 13 0.13 3.43 -9.95
C ASP A 13 1.50 2.75 -10.00
N PHE A 14 1.60 1.66 -10.77
CA PHE A 14 2.79 0.83 -10.80
C PHE A 14 3.23 0.49 -12.22
N ILE A 15 4.55 0.43 -12.40
CA ILE A 15 5.15 -0.34 -13.50
C ILE A 15 5.24 -1.78 -13.03
N VAL A 16 4.63 -2.71 -13.76
CA VAL A 16 4.63 -4.15 -13.41
C VAL A 16 5.26 -4.96 -14.53
N SER A 17 6.14 -5.90 -14.19
CA SER A 17 6.79 -6.78 -15.16
C SER A 17 7.12 -8.13 -14.54
N THR A 18 7.42 -9.11 -15.38
CA THR A 18 7.94 -10.41 -14.92
C THR A 18 9.37 -10.25 -14.39
N TYR A 19 9.64 -10.87 -13.25
CA TYR A 19 10.98 -10.90 -12.65
C TYR A 19 11.96 -11.71 -13.51
N THR A 20 13.08 -11.10 -13.84
CA THR A 20 14.14 -11.73 -14.65
C THR A 20 15.48 -11.81 -13.94
N GLY A 21 15.54 -11.40 -12.68
CA GLY A 21 16.76 -11.39 -11.86
C GLY A 21 16.90 -10.16 -10.99
N PRO A 22 17.94 -10.09 -10.15
CA PRO A 22 18.16 -8.98 -9.24
C PRO A 22 18.22 -7.64 -9.96
N THR A 23 17.53 -6.65 -9.41
CA THR A 23 17.47 -5.29 -9.94
C THR A 23 18.08 -4.34 -8.91
N SER A 24 18.92 -3.41 -9.36
CA SER A 24 19.51 -2.40 -8.49
C SER A 24 18.60 -1.18 -8.34
N GLU A 25 18.77 -0.44 -7.23
CA GLU A 25 18.09 0.83 -6.98
C GLU A 25 18.20 1.82 -8.16
N ILE A 26 19.40 1.96 -8.73
CA ILE A 26 19.64 2.84 -9.89
C ILE A 26 18.81 2.43 -11.11
N GLN A 27 18.63 1.12 -11.33
CA GLN A 27 17.80 0.62 -12.43
C GLN A 27 16.32 0.93 -12.19
N ILE A 28 15.85 0.87 -10.95
CA ILE A 28 14.47 1.25 -10.60
C ILE A 28 14.26 2.74 -10.87
N ILE A 29 15.13 3.60 -10.35
CA ILE A 29 15.07 5.05 -10.53
C ILE A 29 15.08 5.41 -12.03
N SER A 30 15.96 4.77 -12.80
CA SER A 30 16.00 5.00 -14.26
C SER A 30 14.70 4.56 -14.94
N LEU A 31 14.15 3.40 -14.55
CA LEU A 31 12.91 2.89 -15.12
C LEU A 31 11.72 3.82 -14.84
N VAL A 32 11.65 4.37 -13.64
CA VAL A 32 10.62 5.36 -13.26
C VAL A 32 10.82 6.67 -14.03
N ALA A 33 12.06 7.17 -14.10
CA ALA A 33 12.37 8.42 -14.79
C ALA A 33 12.13 8.35 -16.32
N ASP A 34 12.29 7.18 -16.92
CA ASP A 34 12.05 6.93 -18.33
C ASP A 34 10.57 6.64 -18.65
N SER A 35 9.71 6.59 -17.63
CA SER A 35 8.27 6.35 -17.78
C SER A 35 7.55 7.62 -18.23
N ASP A 36 6.57 7.46 -19.12
CA ASP A 36 5.62 8.53 -19.47
C ASP A 36 4.52 8.75 -18.42
N TYR A 37 4.51 7.93 -17.38
CA TYR A 37 3.50 7.93 -16.30
C TYR A 37 4.14 8.28 -14.96
N ASP A 38 3.43 9.05 -14.17
CA ASP A 38 3.76 9.25 -12.76
C ASP A 38 3.36 7.97 -12.01
N VAL A 39 4.36 7.28 -11.41
CA VAL A 39 4.14 5.99 -10.76
C VAL A 39 4.72 5.98 -9.34
N ASP A 40 3.98 5.33 -8.43
CA ASP A 40 4.37 5.19 -7.02
C ASP A 40 5.51 4.17 -6.84
N GLY A 41 5.63 3.24 -7.79
CA GLY A 41 6.69 2.25 -7.72
C GLY A 41 6.73 1.23 -8.84
N VAL A 42 7.63 0.26 -8.67
CA VAL A 42 7.89 -0.82 -9.62
C VAL A 42 7.69 -2.16 -8.95
N ILE A 43 6.97 -3.06 -9.62
CA ILE A 43 6.72 -4.41 -9.15
C ILE A 43 7.26 -5.42 -10.17
N PHE A 44 8.11 -6.34 -9.72
CA PHE A 44 8.46 -7.51 -10.52
C PHE A 44 7.80 -8.75 -9.93
N VAL A 45 7.17 -9.53 -10.81
CA VAL A 45 6.39 -10.72 -10.46
C VAL A 45 7.20 -11.96 -10.82
N GLU A 46 7.61 -12.71 -9.81
CA GLU A 46 8.33 -13.99 -9.95
C GLU A 46 7.36 -15.15 -9.80
N SER A 47 7.29 -16.03 -10.79
CA SER A 47 6.51 -17.26 -10.69
C SER A 47 7.28 -18.26 -9.82
N ILE A 48 6.65 -18.74 -8.75
CA ILE A 48 7.20 -19.75 -7.83
C ILE A 48 6.65 -21.14 -8.17
N ASP A 49 5.34 -21.22 -8.33
CA ASP A 49 4.63 -22.44 -8.76
C ASP A 49 3.31 -22.07 -9.47
N SER A 50 2.50 -23.06 -9.77
CA SER A 50 1.25 -22.86 -10.52
C SER A 50 0.18 -22.03 -9.81
N GLN A 51 0.33 -21.73 -8.52
CA GLN A 51 -0.63 -20.96 -7.71
C GLN A 51 0.04 -19.86 -6.87
N THR A 52 1.38 -19.78 -6.94
CA THR A 52 2.16 -18.88 -6.08
C THR A 52 3.07 -17.99 -6.91
N VAL A 53 3.03 -16.69 -6.64
CA VAL A 53 3.98 -15.71 -7.15
C VAL A 53 4.63 -14.97 -6.01
N LYS A 54 5.85 -14.46 -6.25
CA LYS A 54 6.53 -13.56 -5.33
C LYS A 54 6.54 -12.16 -5.90
N MET A 55 6.18 -11.20 -5.05
CA MET A 55 6.20 -9.79 -5.34
C MET A 55 7.53 -9.18 -4.91
N HIS A 56 8.27 -8.63 -5.85
CA HIS A 56 9.42 -7.78 -5.59
C HIS A 56 8.97 -6.33 -5.81
N TYR A 57 8.77 -5.60 -4.72
CA TYR A 57 8.25 -4.23 -4.77
C TYR A 57 9.31 -3.22 -4.38
N PHE A 58 9.41 -2.16 -5.18
CA PHE A 58 10.30 -1.02 -4.99
C PHE A 58 9.50 0.27 -5.11
N ASN A 59 9.74 1.19 -4.19
CA ASN A 59 9.24 2.57 -4.32
C ASN A 59 9.88 3.27 -5.52
N SER A 60 9.31 4.38 -5.95
CA SER A 60 9.84 5.17 -7.08
C SER A 60 11.26 5.69 -6.85
N ASP A 61 11.70 5.84 -5.60
CA ASP A 61 13.06 6.21 -5.21
C ASP A 61 14.06 5.04 -5.19
N GLY A 62 13.61 3.82 -5.54
CA GLY A 62 14.41 2.61 -5.59
C GLY A 62 14.51 1.84 -4.26
N THR A 63 13.99 2.38 -3.16
CA THR A 63 13.97 1.68 -1.88
C THR A 63 12.95 0.53 -1.88
N THR A 64 13.18 -0.49 -1.06
CA THR A 64 12.22 -1.58 -0.88
C THR A 64 11.08 -1.14 0.04
N ALA A 65 9.84 -1.50 -0.32
CA ALA A 65 8.65 -1.23 0.49
C ALA A 65 8.24 -2.42 1.35
N GLU A 66 7.55 -2.15 2.47
CA GLU A 66 7.12 -3.18 3.41
C GLU A 66 5.82 -3.84 2.98
N LEU A 67 4.72 -3.09 2.90
CA LEU A 67 3.40 -3.58 2.48
C LEU A 67 2.73 -2.57 1.56
N CYS A 68 2.20 -3.08 0.47
CA CYS A 68 1.24 -2.38 -0.37
C CYS A 68 0.17 -3.37 -0.84
N VAL A 69 -0.99 -3.38 -0.21
CA VAL A 69 -2.12 -4.27 -0.58
C VAL A 69 -2.61 -3.96 -2.00
N ASN A 70 -2.53 -2.69 -2.41
CA ASN A 70 -2.86 -2.26 -3.77
C ASN A 70 -1.91 -2.89 -4.79
N GLY A 71 -0.60 -2.90 -4.50
CA GLY A 71 0.42 -3.60 -5.28
C GLY A 71 0.20 -5.12 -5.33
N VAL A 72 -0.28 -5.72 -4.25
CA VAL A 72 -0.64 -7.16 -4.24
C VAL A 72 -1.78 -7.44 -5.23
N ARG A 73 -2.79 -6.56 -5.34
CA ARG A 73 -3.85 -6.69 -6.36
C ARG A 73 -3.27 -6.63 -7.77
N CYS A 74 -2.39 -5.68 -8.04
CA CYS A 74 -1.72 -5.54 -9.34
C CYS A 74 -0.84 -6.77 -9.64
N THR A 75 -0.09 -7.26 -8.66
CA THR A 75 0.74 -8.47 -8.78
C THR A 75 -0.11 -9.69 -9.17
N ALA A 76 -1.20 -9.94 -8.45
CA ALA A 76 -2.08 -11.08 -8.72
C ALA A 76 -2.75 -10.97 -10.10
N LYS A 77 -3.25 -9.78 -10.45
CA LYS A 77 -3.88 -9.54 -11.76
C LYS A 77 -2.88 -9.72 -12.89
N TYR A 78 -1.67 -9.18 -12.76
CA TYR A 78 -0.59 -9.35 -13.73
C TYR A 78 -0.24 -10.83 -13.92
N ALA A 79 -0.08 -11.56 -12.81
CA ALA A 79 0.23 -12.99 -12.85
C ALA A 79 -0.85 -13.81 -13.57
N PHE A 80 -2.12 -13.50 -13.32
CA PHE A 80 -3.24 -14.15 -13.97
C PHE A 80 -3.29 -13.84 -15.48
N ASP A 81 -3.20 -12.56 -15.85
CA ASP A 81 -3.31 -12.12 -17.25
C ASP A 81 -2.15 -12.58 -18.12
N ASN A 82 -0.97 -12.81 -17.52
CA ASN A 82 0.23 -13.30 -18.22
C ASN A 82 0.46 -14.81 -18.04
N GLU A 83 -0.55 -15.54 -17.54
CA GLU A 83 -0.51 -17.01 -17.39
C GLU A 83 0.68 -17.51 -16.53
N LEU A 84 1.15 -16.67 -15.58
CA LEU A 84 2.19 -17.05 -14.62
C LEU A 84 1.65 -18.01 -13.55
N THR A 85 0.32 -18.06 -13.39
CA THR A 85 -0.39 -18.94 -12.47
C THR A 85 -1.58 -19.59 -13.17
N THR A 86 -2.09 -20.68 -12.58
CA THR A 86 -3.31 -21.35 -13.04
C THR A 86 -4.44 -21.13 -12.05
N GLY A 87 -5.60 -20.70 -12.55
CA GLY A 87 -6.79 -20.43 -11.73
C GLY A 87 -6.81 -19.03 -11.14
N SER A 88 -7.92 -18.72 -10.46
CA SER A 88 -8.24 -17.38 -9.98
C SER A 88 -7.90 -17.12 -8.50
N ILE A 89 -7.36 -18.12 -7.80
CA ILE A 89 -6.89 -18.00 -6.43
C ILE A 89 -5.37 -18.07 -6.45
N ILE A 90 -4.72 -16.99 -6.06
CA ILE A 90 -3.27 -16.82 -6.18
C ILE A 90 -2.68 -16.46 -4.82
N THR A 91 -1.66 -17.18 -4.40
CA THR A 91 -0.84 -16.80 -3.25
C THR A 91 0.23 -15.83 -3.71
N VAL A 92 0.22 -14.63 -3.15
CA VAL A 92 1.25 -13.61 -3.38
C VAL A 92 2.18 -13.57 -2.17
N GLN A 93 3.43 -13.95 -2.36
CA GLN A 93 4.48 -13.77 -1.36
C GLN A 93 4.93 -12.30 -1.40
N ALA A 94 4.38 -11.51 -0.50
CA ALA A 94 4.75 -10.10 -0.30
C ALA A 94 5.79 -9.96 0.83
N PRO A 95 6.45 -8.79 0.99
CA PRO A 95 7.41 -8.57 2.07
C PRO A 95 6.88 -8.87 3.47
N VAL A 96 5.60 -8.62 3.71
CA VAL A 96 4.92 -8.89 5.01
C VAL A 96 4.45 -10.34 5.17
N GLY A 97 4.64 -11.21 4.17
CA GLY A 97 4.21 -12.60 4.19
C GLY A 97 3.28 -12.97 3.04
N ASN A 98 2.67 -14.15 3.16
CA ASN A 98 1.79 -14.65 2.11
C ASN A 98 0.39 -14.06 2.23
N LEU A 99 -0.09 -13.45 1.16
CA LEU A 99 -1.45 -12.95 1.01
C LEU A 99 -2.19 -13.73 -0.07
N ILE A 100 -3.48 -13.99 0.16
CA ILE A 100 -4.32 -14.69 -0.82
C ILE A 100 -5.09 -13.64 -1.62
N ALA A 101 -4.90 -13.66 -2.93
CA ALA A 101 -5.68 -12.88 -3.87
C ALA A 101 -6.67 -13.79 -4.60
N THR A 102 -7.91 -13.35 -4.73
CA THR A 102 -8.96 -14.04 -5.52
C THR A 102 -9.43 -13.10 -6.62
N ILE A 103 -9.40 -13.58 -7.86
CA ILE A 103 -9.85 -12.83 -9.02
C ILE A 103 -11.25 -13.31 -9.40
N GLU A 104 -12.22 -12.40 -9.32
CA GLU A 104 -13.61 -12.65 -9.72
C GLU A 104 -13.98 -11.60 -10.77
N ASP A 105 -14.17 -12.04 -12.01
CA ASP A 105 -14.36 -11.19 -13.17
C ASP A 105 -13.22 -10.15 -13.33
N SER A 106 -13.49 -8.88 -13.09
CA SER A 106 -12.50 -7.79 -13.14
C SER A 106 -12.05 -7.31 -11.74
N VAL A 107 -12.55 -7.94 -10.67
CA VAL A 107 -12.26 -7.52 -9.29
C VAL A 107 -11.21 -8.44 -8.67
N VAL A 108 -10.24 -7.84 -8.01
CA VAL A 108 -9.22 -8.58 -7.22
C VAL A 108 -9.49 -8.34 -5.73
N LYS A 109 -9.84 -9.40 -5.02
CA LYS A 109 -10.01 -9.42 -3.57
C LYS A 109 -8.73 -9.93 -2.93
N VAL A 110 -8.21 -9.24 -1.93
CA VAL A 110 -7.03 -9.66 -1.16
C VAL A 110 -7.44 -9.92 0.27
N SER A 111 -7.05 -11.10 0.79
CA SER A 111 -7.17 -11.40 2.23
C SER A 111 -6.05 -10.70 2.98
N ALA A 112 -6.30 -9.48 3.42
CA ALA A 112 -5.37 -8.74 4.26
C ALA A 112 -5.26 -9.36 5.67
N PRO A 113 -4.13 -9.19 6.38
CA PRO A 113 -4.02 -9.58 7.78
C PRO A 113 -5.09 -8.87 8.62
N THR A 114 -5.52 -9.51 9.70
CA THR A 114 -6.39 -8.83 10.66
C THR A 114 -5.57 -7.77 11.39
N PRO A 115 -6.00 -6.49 11.37
CA PRO A 115 -5.27 -5.46 12.10
C PRO A 115 -5.31 -5.73 13.60
N THR A 116 -4.21 -5.43 14.27
CA THR A 116 -4.16 -5.38 15.74
C THR A 116 -4.23 -3.92 16.17
N TYR A 117 -4.82 -3.65 17.32
CA TYR A 117 -4.93 -2.30 17.86
C TYR A 117 -4.67 -2.29 19.36
N VAL A 118 -4.20 -1.15 19.84
CA VAL A 118 -4.02 -0.92 21.28
C VAL A 118 -5.28 -0.24 21.79
N ASP A 119 -6.00 -0.93 22.66
CA ASP A 119 -7.24 -0.43 23.29
C ASP A 119 -6.95 0.62 24.38
N LYS A 120 -6.07 1.55 24.06
CA LYS A 120 -5.72 2.69 24.90
C LYS A 120 -5.62 3.93 24.02
N PRO A 121 -6.49 4.91 24.20
CA PRO A 121 -6.41 6.14 23.45
C PRO A 121 -5.08 6.86 23.63
N ILE A 122 -4.55 7.37 22.54
CA ILE A 122 -3.38 8.23 22.50
C ILE A 122 -3.88 9.65 22.21
N ASN A 123 -3.51 10.59 23.08
CA ASN A 123 -3.89 11.99 22.93
C ASN A 123 -2.72 12.78 22.37
N ILE A 124 -2.96 13.48 21.28
CA ILE A 124 -2.01 14.42 20.68
C ILE A 124 -2.74 15.74 20.50
N GLU A 125 -2.31 16.74 21.23
CA GLU A 125 -3.04 18.00 21.43
C GLU A 125 -4.48 17.75 21.93
N GLU A 126 -5.49 18.25 21.24
CA GLU A 126 -6.90 18.12 21.62
C GLU A 126 -7.57 16.90 21.01
N LEU A 127 -6.84 16.12 20.19
CA LEU A 127 -7.39 14.96 19.49
C LEU A 127 -6.97 13.65 20.14
N SER A 128 -7.88 12.71 20.16
CA SER A 128 -7.70 11.36 20.67
C SER A 128 -7.83 10.36 19.54
N GLY A 129 -6.89 9.44 19.46
CA GLY A 129 -6.91 8.38 18.46
C GLY A 129 -6.43 7.06 19.01
N ILE A 130 -6.45 6.03 18.20
CA ILE A 130 -5.96 4.69 18.53
C ILE A 130 -4.81 4.31 17.60
N LYS A 131 -3.84 3.56 18.13
CA LYS A 131 -2.80 2.93 17.33
C LYS A 131 -3.30 1.59 16.81
N ALA A 132 -3.17 1.35 15.51
CA ALA A 132 -3.39 0.07 14.86
C ALA A 132 -2.13 -0.38 14.09
N GLU A 133 -2.02 -1.67 13.85
CA GLU A 133 -0.93 -2.29 13.09
C GLU A 133 -1.53 -3.27 12.08
N ILE A 134 -1.15 -3.14 10.83
CA ILE A 134 -1.55 -4.04 9.75
C ILE A 134 -0.34 -4.39 8.84
N GLY A 135 0.83 -4.55 9.44
CA GLY A 135 2.12 -4.69 8.75
C GLY A 135 2.95 -3.41 8.80
N ASN A 136 2.30 -2.27 9.04
CA ASN A 136 2.90 -0.97 9.33
C ASN A 136 2.03 -0.25 10.39
N PRO A 137 2.57 0.74 11.10
CA PRO A 137 1.83 1.43 12.16
C PRO A 137 0.91 2.51 11.59
N HIS A 138 -0.32 2.58 12.14
CA HIS A 138 -1.34 3.56 11.82
C HIS A 138 -1.83 4.27 13.09
N PHE A 139 -2.09 5.56 13.00
CA PHE A 139 -2.73 6.36 14.04
C PHE A 139 -4.06 6.87 13.52
N LEU A 140 -5.15 6.31 14.03
CA LEU A 140 -6.51 6.53 13.57
C LEU A 140 -7.20 7.56 14.46
N VAL A 141 -7.65 8.66 13.89
CA VAL A 141 -8.28 9.77 14.62
C VAL A 141 -9.65 10.08 14.01
N GLN A 142 -10.69 10.03 14.83
CA GLN A 142 -12.01 10.47 14.41
C GLN A 142 -12.09 12.00 14.44
N VAL A 143 -12.62 12.57 13.36
CA VAL A 143 -12.85 14.01 13.23
C VAL A 143 -14.30 14.27 12.80
N ASP A 144 -14.81 15.48 13.05
CA ASP A 144 -16.17 15.87 12.66
C ASP A 144 -16.29 16.12 11.15
N GLU A 145 -15.25 16.73 10.54
CA GLU A 145 -15.24 17.11 9.13
C GLU A 145 -13.89 16.75 8.47
N VAL A 146 -13.87 15.65 7.70
CA VAL A 146 -12.64 15.16 7.03
C VAL A 146 -12.15 16.13 5.95
N ASP A 147 -13.06 16.73 5.17
CA ASP A 147 -12.67 17.53 3.99
C ASP A 147 -11.95 18.83 4.34
N SER A 148 -12.34 19.45 5.42
CA SER A 148 -11.78 20.74 5.85
C SER A 148 -10.66 20.60 6.88
N PHE A 149 -10.37 19.37 7.33
CA PHE A 149 -9.34 19.14 8.34
C PHE A 149 -7.94 19.34 7.78
N ASP A 150 -7.10 20.08 8.51
CA ASP A 150 -5.70 20.31 8.15
C ASP A 150 -4.84 19.10 8.56
N LEU A 151 -4.90 18.04 7.72
CA LEU A 151 -4.23 16.76 7.98
C LEU A 151 -2.72 16.91 7.97
N GLU A 152 -2.17 17.72 7.07
CA GLU A 152 -0.73 17.94 6.98
C GLU A 152 -0.16 18.59 8.25
N SER A 153 -0.81 19.66 8.74
CA SER A 153 -0.40 20.33 9.97
C SER A 153 -0.50 19.38 11.18
N PHE A 154 -1.58 18.62 11.26
CA PHE A 154 -1.77 17.66 12.35
C PHE A 154 -0.72 16.55 12.30
N SER A 155 -0.43 15.97 11.13
CA SER A 155 0.60 14.92 10.98
C SER A 155 1.99 15.41 11.38
N LYS A 156 2.34 16.65 11.08
CA LYS A 156 3.59 17.26 11.59
C LYS A 156 3.63 17.30 13.12
N LYS A 157 2.51 17.59 13.78
CA LYS A 157 2.42 17.58 15.26
C LYS A 157 2.52 16.17 15.83
N VAL A 158 1.94 15.18 15.14
CA VAL A 158 2.10 13.76 15.51
C VAL A 158 3.57 13.37 15.50
N VAL A 159 4.32 13.73 14.46
CA VAL A 159 5.77 13.48 14.37
C VAL A 159 6.52 14.19 15.50
N LEU A 160 6.22 15.46 15.75
CA LEU A 160 6.90 16.26 16.80
C LEU A 160 6.57 15.79 18.22
N SER A 161 5.47 15.09 18.44
CA SER A 161 5.09 14.55 19.75
C SER A 161 6.05 13.48 20.30
N ASN A 162 6.90 12.91 19.45
CA ASN A 162 7.76 11.75 19.74
C ASN A 162 7.00 10.52 20.29
N THR A 163 5.71 10.44 20.06
CA THR A 163 4.87 9.31 20.50
C THR A 163 5.13 8.07 19.65
N PHE A 164 5.45 8.27 18.36
CA PHE A 164 5.72 7.20 17.40
C PHE A 164 7.16 7.34 16.89
N LEU A 165 8.14 6.76 17.62
CA LEU A 165 9.56 6.93 17.34
C LEU A 165 10.00 6.43 15.96
N ASP A 166 9.36 5.38 15.47
CA ASP A 166 9.64 4.79 14.16
C ASP A 166 8.73 5.38 13.05
N GLY A 167 8.00 6.45 13.39
CA GLY A 167 7.00 7.06 12.51
C GLY A 167 5.69 6.28 12.47
N VAL A 168 4.68 6.87 11.85
CA VAL A 168 3.31 6.32 11.78
C VAL A 168 2.59 6.94 10.58
N ASN A 169 1.71 6.17 9.94
CA ASN A 169 0.72 6.70 9.01
C ASN A 169 -0.41 7.33 9.84
N VAL A 170 -0.80 8.55 9.51
CA VAL A 170 -1.86 9.28 10.22
C VAL A 170 -3.12 9.25 9.39
N GLU A 171 -4.17 8.66 9.93
CA GLU A 171 -5.46 8.57 9.28
C GLU A 171 -6.51 9.31 10.07
N ILE A 172 -7.23 10.19 9.40
CA ILE A 172 -8.43 10.80 9.95
C ILE A 172 -9.66 10.17 9.31
N TYR A 173 -10.71 10.01 10.09
CA TYR A 173 -11.97 9.49 9.57
C TYR A 173 -13.18 10.19 10.16
N GLN A 174 -14.23 10.25 9.35
CA GLN A 174 -15.55 10.76 9.71
C GLN A 174 -16.58 9.65 9.49
N ILE A 175 -17.40 9.37 10.49
CA ILE A 175 -18.51 8.43 10.36
C ILE A 175 -19.68 9.20 9.73
N ILE A 176 -20.04 8.85 8.50
CA ILE A 176 -21.17 9.46 7.80
C ILE A 176 -22.49 8.75 8.16
N ASN A 177 -22.46 7.42 8.24
CA ASN A 177 -23.56 6.57 8.71
C ASN A 177 -23.04 5.16 9.02
N ASP A 178 -23.92 4.24 9.41
CA ASP A 178 -23.58 2.88 9.85
C ASP A 178 -22.83 2.05 8.80
N ASN A 179 -22.89 2.42 7.53
CA ASN A 179 -22.29 1.68 6.42
C ASN A 179 -21.24 2.48 5.63
N PHE A 180 -20.98 3.72 6.04
CA PHE A 180 -20.09 4.60 5.29
C PHE A 180 -19.24 5.48 6.22
N ILE A 181 -17.94 5.37 6.06
CA ILE A 181 -16.94 6.27 6.63
C ILE A 181 -16.21 7.00 5.51
N LYS A 182 -15.77 8.21 5.78
CA LYS A 182 -14.89 8.97 4.92
C LYS A 182 -13.53 9.09 5.58
N THR A 183 -12.46 8.87 4.82
CA THR A 183 -11.10 8.88 5.35
C THR A 183 -10.17 9.71 4.49
N ARG A 184 -9.11 10.25 5.10
CA ARG A 184 -7.91 10.75 4.44
C ARG A 184 -6.70 10.25 5.21
N VAL A 185 -5.60 10.01 4.49
CA VAL A 185 -4.37 9.46 5.06
C VAL A 185 -3.17 10.34 4.72
N PHE A 186 -2.27 10.46 5.70
CA PHE A 186 -0.96 11.05 5.55
C PHE A 186 0.07 9.95 5.81
N GLU A 187 0.70 9.47 4.75
CA GLU A 187 1.66 8.37 4.84
C GLU A 187 3.03 8.82 5.34
N ARG A 188 3.62 7.98 6.16
CA ARG A 188 4.96 8.18 6.73
C ARG A 188 6.01 8.31 5.61
N GLY A 189 6.65 9.47 5.55
CA GLY A 189 7.73 9.75 4.58
C GLY A 189 7.27 10.14 3.18
N VAL A 190 5.96 10.11 2.90
CA VAL A 190 5.39 10.45 1.58
C VAL A 190 4.58 11.73 1.65
N GLY A 191 3.62 11.80 2.56
CA GLY A 191 2.68 12.91 2.65
C GLY A 191 1.23 12.43 2.54
N GLU A 192 0.31 13.34 2.22
CA GLU A 192 -1.07 12.97 1.96
C GLU A 192 -1.19 12.25 0.62
N THR A 193 -1.85 11.07 0.63
CA THR A 193 -2.05 10.20 -0.53
C THR A 193 -3.52 9.81 -0.67
N ASP A 194 -3.90 9.40 -1.89
CA ASP A 194 -5.29 8.99 -2.18
C ASP A 194 -5.61 7.57 -1.70
N ALA A 195 -4.59 6.77 -1.43
CA ALA A 195 -4.74 5.38 -0.99
C ALA A 195 -3.56 4.94 -0.12
N CYS A 196 -3.85 4.11 0.87
CA CYS A 196 -2.86 3.48 1.75
C CYS A 196 -3.01 1.95 1.70
#